data_e52b2eeb80254af32ef9ad8cae310797
#
_entry.id   e52b2eeb80254af32ef9ad8cae310797
#
_cell.length_a   1.000
_cell.length_b   1.000
_cell.length_c   1.000
_cell.angle_alpha   90.00
_cell.angle_beta   90.00
_cell.angle_gamma   90.00
#
_symmetry.space_group_name_H-M   'P 1'
#
loop_
_entity.id
_entity.type
_entity.pdbx_description
1 polymer ?
#
loop_
_entity_poly.entity_id
_entity_poly.type
_entity_poly.pdbx_seq_one_letter_code
_entity_poly.pdbx_strand_id
1 'polypeptide(L)'
;MRTLRKRQTRTISHATNGVITFVLLVLAAQSAAGAATLRGAAAKVEITPPPGIEMWGYSDRKGPATGTLDPLYARVLVLGEGKNVLALVTLDLGRPFGPASLARLQDVTPKCFSSLIVTASHTHSGPVVMDRYPNGTPAWELAAIDKIGHAIQLACSHLVDVRIGTGYGAADIGHNRLHVNTDGTVNWFERNLTRIPTSPVDPMVSVLRIDQADGTPLAILVNYSCHPVVFGSDNLQYSADYPGVMIKTVEAALGNKLLCFFLQGAPGDINPYYAVTPLQQNAIRMRDWTGERLGREAAGIAKNVQTKADPEATLQFVEHKLKFHSRWDPQKWRDAMVAVFGPSVFQTFPPPAEGELELSITTVLINKRIAIMTMPGEAFVEYQISWRERCPVPDAFFLGYANGYYGYFPTIRSATLGGYGAANPATWVEVGAGDRMVDDAVMSTYDMLGRMRKTPEDVKQ
;
A
#
# COMPACT_ATOMS: atom_id res chain seq x y z
N MET A 1 92.86 18.07 -63.31
CA MET A 1 94.18 17.57 -62.91
C MET A 1 94.05 16.72 -61.64
N ARG A 2 94.56 15.48 -61.73
CA ARG A 2 94.91 14.53 -60.64
C ARG A 2 93.75 14.08 -59.72
N THR A 3 93.41 12.92 -59.73
CA THR A 3 93.84 11.51 -59.72
C THR A 3 93.35 10.81 -58.48
N LEU A 4 92.51 9.77 -58.74
CA LEU A 4 92.51 8.44 -58.21
C LEU A 4 92.92 8.18 -56.74
N ARG A 5 92.06 7.50 -55.96
CA ARG A 5 92.36 6.12 -55.55
C ARG A 5 91.13 5.41 -54.94
N LYS A 6 90.85 4.23 -55.52
CA LYS A 6 90.03 3.18 -54.97
C LYS A 6 90.62 2.64 -53.66
N ARG A 7 89.80 2.28 -52.71
CA ARG A 7 90.03 1.09 -51.85
C ARG A 7 88.69 0.41 -51.51
N GLN A 8 88.66 -0.82 -51.96
CA GLN A 8 87.68 -1.85 -51.47
C GLN A 8 88.03 -2.23 -50.06
N THR A 9 87.08 -2.46 -49.23
CA THR A 9 87.09 -3.52 -48.18
C THR A 9 85.71 -3.91 -47.69
N ARG A 10 85.42 -5.13 -47.97
CA ARG A 10 84.73 -6.18 -47.23
C ARG A 10 83.43 -5.88 -46.45
N THR A 11 82.44 -6.46 -47.00
CA THR A 11 81.18 -6.91 -46.37
C THR A 11 81.39 -7.67 -45.06
N ILE A 12 80.71 -7.22 -44.00
CA ILE A 12 80.34 -8.07 -42.86
C ILE A 12 78.86 -7.89 -42.67
N SER A 13 78.14 -8.97 -42.94
CA SER A 13 76.66 -9.07 -42.65
C SER A 13 76.48 -9.27 -41.17
N HIS A 14 75.79 -8.37 -40.53
CA HIS A 14 75.14 -8.62 -39.25
C HIS A 14 73.62 -8.64 -39.44
N ALA A 15 73.05 -9.83 -39.34
CA ALA A 15 71.65 -10.04 -39.21
C ALA A 15 71.21 -9.52 -37.83
N THR A 16 70.50 -8.42 -37.80
CA THR A 16 69.80 -7.95 -36.62
C THR A 16 68.38 -8.49 -36.67
N ASN A 17 68.07 -9.45 -35.77
CA ASN A 17 66.74 -9.93 -35.51
C ASN A 17 65.88 -8.77 -34.98
N GLY A 18 64.99 -8.24 -35.82
CA GLY A 18 63.96 -7.31 -35.43
C GLY A 18 62.84 -8.06 -34.65
N VAL A 19 62.83 -7.95 -33.32
CA VAL A 19 61.71 -8.37 -32.50
C VAL A 19 60.65 -7.31 -32.70
N ILE A 20 59.62 -7.65 -33.48
CA ILE A 20 58.36 -6.86 -33.58
C ILE A 20 57.54 -7.19 -32.33
N THR A 21 57.59 -6.29 -31.35
CA THR A 21 56.67 -6.36 -30.19
C THR A 21 55.30 -5.92 -30.63
N PHE A 22 54.40 -6.88 -30.85
CA PHE A 22 52.95 -6.63 -30.99
C PHE A 22 52.39 -6.22 -29.62
N VAL A 23 52.15 -4.93 -29.40
CA VAL A 23 51.36 -4.43 -28.30
C VAL A 23 49.90 -4.73 -28.66
N LEU A 24 49.34 -5.83 -28.13
CA LEU A 24 47.90 -6.10 -28.12
C LEU A 24 47.26 -5.06 -27.17
N LEU A 25 46.68 -4.01 -27.73
CA LEU A 25 45.70 -3.18 -27.04
C LEU A 25 44.43 -4.04 -26.85
N VAL A 26 44.31 -4.68 -25.70
CA VAL A 26 43.04 -5.22 -25.24
C VAL A 26 42.20 -4.01 -24.87
N LEU A 27 41.36 -3.53 -25.78
CA LEU A 27 40.24 -2.69 -25.49
C LEU A 27 39.26 -3.56 -24.65
N ALA A 28 39.37 -3.45 -23.34
CA ALA A 28 38.31 -3.87 -22.44
C ALA A 28 37.09 -3.00 -22.79
N ALA A 29 36.21 -3.54 -23.59
CA ALA A 29 34.82 -3.04 -23.67
C ALA A 29 34.27 -3.18 -22.26
N GLN A 30 34.40 -2.14 -21.44
CA GLN A 30 33.56 -1.96 -20.27
C GLN A 30 32.18 -1.83 -20.85
N SER A 31 31.40 -2.95 -20.76
CA SER A 31 29.96 -2.88 -20.86
C SER A 31 29.57 -1.81 -19.82
N ALA A 32 29.18 -0.63 -20.28
CA ALA A 32 28.51 0.33 -19.45
C ALA A 32 27.26 -0.42 -18.96
N ALA A 33 27.35 -1.01 -17.78
CA ALA A 33 26.16 -1.39 -17.05
C ALA A 33 25.34 -0.10 -16.98
N GLY A 34 24.24 -0.03 -17.75
CA GLY A 34 23.40 1.14 -17.73
C GLY A 34 23.08 1.45 -16.28
N ALA A 35 23.19 2.72 -15.89
CA ALA A 35 22.86 3.15 -14.53
C ALA A 35 21.51 2.55 -14.16
N ALA A 36 21.43 1.94 -12.98
CA ALA A 36 20.18 1.37 -12.49
C ALA A 36 19.16 2.51 -12.39
N THR A 37 18.05 2.40 -13.12
CA THR A 37 16.99 3.42 -13.12
C THR A 37 15.71 2.82 -12.57
N LEU A 38 15.04 3.57 -11.71
CA LEU A 38 13.68 3.23 -11.32
C LEU A 38 12.74 3.57 -12.47
N ARG A 39 11.91 2.61 -12.86
CA ARG A 39 10.90 2.78 -13.90
C ARG A 39 9.51 2.68 -13.30
N GLY A 40 8.54 3.38 -13.87
CA GLY A 40 7.18 3.38 -13.36
C GLY A 40 6.14 3.58 -14.45
N ALA A 41 4.94 3.07 -14.20
CA ALA A 41 3.75 3.35 -14.99
C ALA A 41 2.52 3.25 -14.10
N ALA A 42 1.45 3.97 -14.46
CA ALA A 42 0.20 3.96 -13.71
C ALA A 42 -0.99 3.79 -14.64
N ALA A 43 -2.02 3.08 -14.15
CA ALA A 43 -3.28 2.87 -14.86
C ALA A 43 -4.47 2.95 -13.90
N LYS A 44 -5.67 3.20 -14.42
CA LYS A 44 -6.92 3.23 -13.67
C LYS A 44 -8.01 2.53 -14.47
N VAL A 45 -8.80 1.70 -13.80
CA VAL A 45 -9.98 1.04 -14.38
C VAL A 45 -11.16 1.14 -13.45
N GLU A 46 -12.36 1.29 -14.03
CA GLU A 46 -13.60 1.29 -13.28
C GLU A 46 -14.02 -0.15 -12.93
N ILE A 47 -14.34 -0.36 -11.64
CA ILE A 47 -14.76 -1.65 -11.09
C ILE A 47 -16.14 -1.58 -10.43
N THR A 48 -16.91 -0.53 -10.66
CA THR A 48 -18.26 -0.35 -10.13
C THR A 48 -19.14 -1.53 -10.52
N PRO A 49 -19.74 -2.27 -9.56
CA PRO A 49 -20.66 -3.34 -9.89
C PRO A 49 -22.04 -2.79 -10.29
N PRO A 50 -22.90 -3.62 -10.92
CA PRO A 50 -24.30 -3.25 -11.13
C PRO A 50 -25.03 -3.10 -9.80
N PRO A 51 -26.14 -2.33 -9.74
CA PRO A 51 -27.02 -2.29 -8.57
C PRO A 51 -27.54 -3.70 -8.22
N GLY A 52 -28.00 -3.87 -6.97
CA GLY A 52 -28.55 -5.14 -6.48
C GLY A 52 -27.54 -6.02 -5.74
N ILE A 53 -26.27 -5.59 -5.60
CA ILE A 53 -25.26 -6.30 -4.80
C ILE A 53 -25.30 -5.76 -3.37
N GLU A 54 -25.20 -6.67 -2.37
CA GLU A 54 -25.06 -6.29 -0.96
C GLU A 54 -23.83 -5.41 -0.74
N MET A 55 -23.97 -4.46 0.18
CA MET A 55 -22.91 -3.47 0.45
C MET A 55 -22.16 -3.79 1.74
N TRP A 56 -20.86 -3.53 1.73
CA TRP A 56 -19.93 -3.73 2.84
C TRP A 56 -20.20 -2.77 4.02
N GLY A 57 -19.83 -3.20 5.22
CA GLY A 57 -19.48 -2.36 6.36
C GLY A 57 -20.57 -2.21 7.45
N TYR A 58 -21.85 -2.32 7.13
CA TYR A 58 -22.93 -2.13 8.10
C TYR A 58 -23.91 -3.31 8.12
N SER A 59 -24.03 -3.98 9.27
CA SER A 59 -24.97 -5.10 9.46
C SER A 59 -26.43 -4.68 9.54
N ASP A 60 -26.70 -3.41 9.85
CA ASP A 60 -28.05 -2.83 9.96
C ASP A 60 -28.55 -2.21 8.65
N ARG A 61 -27.79 -2.30 7.57
CA ARG A 61 -28.18 -1.82 6.24
C ARG A 61 -29.45 -2.52 5.76
N LYS A 62 -30.37 -1.76 5.16
CA LYS A 62 -31.73 -2.25 4.86
C LYS A 62 -31.91 -2.80 3.44
N GLY A 63 -30.84 -3.07 2.74
CA GLY A 63 -30.89 -3.68 1.41
C GLY A 63 -29.62 -3.49 0.60
N PRO A 64 -29.60 -4.12 -0.59
CA PRO A 64 -28.50 -4.00 -1.52
C PRO A 64 -28.39 -2.60 -2.12
N ALA A 65 -27.31 -2.34 -2.86
CA ALA A 65 -27.12 -1.09 -3.57
C ALA A 65 -28.22 -0.83 -4.59
N THR A 66 -28.78 0.38 -4.56
CA THR A 66 -29.81 0.84 -5.50
C THR A 66 -29.25 1.63 -6.69
N GLY A 67 -27.97 2.01 -6.63
CA GLY A 67 -27.30 2.81 -7.65
C GLY A 67 -25.88 3.18 -7.28
N THR A 68 -25.35 4.18 -7.99
CA THR A 68 -23.98 4.67 -7.82
C THR A 68 -24.01 6.18 -7.64
N LEU A 69 -23.47 6.65 -6.53
CA LEU A 69 -23.27 8.07 -6.28
C LEU A 69 -21.97 8.58 -6.94
N ASP A 70 -20.90 7.82 -6.78
CA ASP A 70 -19.65 8.01 -7.53
C ASP A 70 -19.01 6.66 -7.88
N PRO A 71 -18.40 6.54 -9.09
CA PRO A 71 -17.84 5.29 -9.55
C PRO A 71 -16.68 4.80 -8.67
N LEU A 72 -16.56 3.48 -8.53
CA LEU A 72 -15.47 2.81 -7.82
C LEU A 72 -14.35 2.44 -8.81
N TYR A 73 -13.12 2.67 -8.42
CA TYR A 73 -11.96 2.40 -9.26
C TYR A 73 -10.97 1.45 -8.61
N ALA A 74 -10.27 0.70 -9.45
CA ALA A 74 -8.96 0.15 -9.14
C ALA A 74 -7.90 1.03 -9.81
N ARG A 75 -6.85 1.36 -9.05
CA ARG A 75 -5.69 2.09 -9.55
C ARG A 75 -4.46 1.22 -9.41
N VAL A 76 -3.67 1.18 -10.46
CA VAL A 76 -2.48 0.33 -10.59
C VAL A 76 -1.26 1.22 -10.73
N LEU A 77 -0.26 1.01 -9.89
CA LEU A 77 1.08 1.53 -10.05
C LEU A 77 2.04 0.35 -10.22
N VAL A 78 2.83 0.36 -11.27
CA VAL A 78 3.93 -0.60 -11.43
C VAL A 78 5.25 0.17 -11.28
N LEU A 79 6.12 -0.32 -10.41
CA LEU A 79 7.49 0.16 -10.26
C LEU A 79 8.46 -0.98 -10.58
N GLY A 80 9.52 -0.70 -11.31
CA GLY A 80 10.50 -1.70 -11.71
C GLY A 80 11.94 -1.18 -11.62
N GLU A 81 12.84 -2.03 -11.14
CA GLU A 81 14.28 -1.85 -11.20
C GLU A 81 14.93 -3.20 -11.48
N GLY A 82 15.67 -3.31 -12.57
CA GLY A 82 16.24 -4.57 -13.02
C GLY A 82 15.16 -5.67 -13.19
N LYS A 83 15.33 -6.77 -12.46
CA LYS A 83 14.35 -7.89 -12.40
C LYS A 83 13.26 -7.72 -11.35
N ASN A 84 13.42 -6.77 -10.46
CA ASN A 84 12.47 -6.51 -9.38
C ASN A 84 11.36 -5.59 -9.91
N VAL A 85 10.14 -6.11 -9.96
CA VAL A 85 8.96 -5.36 -10.40
C VAL A 85 7.86 -5.52 -9.36
N LEU A 86 7.41 -4.41 -8.80
CA LEU A 86 6.31 -4.32 -7.85
C LEU A 86 5.06 -3.82 -8.57
N ALA A 87 3.95 -4.53 -8.46
CA ALA A 87 2.63 -4.04 -8.80
C ALA A 87 1.88 -3.68 -7.51
N LEU A 88 1.47 -2.43 -7.37
CA LEU A 88 0.63 -1.93 -6.29
C LEU A 88 -0.75 -1.60 -6.86
N VAL A 89 -1.78 -2.22 -6.32
CA VAL A 89 -3.19 -2.00 -6.70
C VAL A 89 -3.95 -1.45 -5.50
N THR A 90 -4.57 -0.28 -5.67
CA THR A 90 -5.51 0.26 -4.67
C THR A 90 -6.93 0.13 -5.17
N LEU A 91 -7.83 -0.30 -4.29
CA LEU A 91 -9.24 -0.58 -4.61
C LEU A 91 -10.15 0.37 -3.83
N ASP A 92 -11.14 0.96 -4.50
CA ASP A 92 -12.23 1.69 -3.84
C ASP A 92 -13.28 0.68 -3.30
N LEU A 93 -12.83 -0.24 -2.44
CA LEU A 93 -13.62 -1.32 -1.85
C LEU A 93 -13.48 -1.35 -0.32
N GLY A 94 -14.35 -2.10 0.36
CA GLY A 94 -14.31 -2.29 1.81
C GLY A 94 -13.12 -3.13 2.29
N ARG A 95 -12.64 -4.05 1.44
CA ARG A 95 -11.48 -4.91 1.70
C ARG A 95 -10.87 -5.36 0.36
N PRO A 96 -9.63 -5.88 0.35
CA PRO A 96 -9.10 -6.55 -0.83
C PRO A 96 -9.87 -7.82 -1.14
N PHE A 97 -9.71 -8.32 -2.34
CA PHE A 97 -10.33 -9.58 -2.76
C PHE A 97 -9.90 -10.75 -1.86
N GLY A 98 -10.75 -11.77 -1.78
CA GLY A 98 -10.44 -13.01 -1.08
C GLY A 98 -9.34 -13.83 -1.77
N PRO A 99 -8.79 -14.86 -1.06
CA PRO A 99 -7.62 -15.61 -1.55
C PRO A 99 -7.78 -16.20 -2.96
N ALA A 100 -8.96 -16.77 -3.27
CA ALA A 100 -9.22 -17.36 -4.59
C ALA A 100 -9.20 -16.31 -5.70
N SER A 101 -9.74 -15.11 -5.45
CA SER A 101 -9.77 -14.00 -6.38
C SER A 101 -8.40 -13.34 -6.54
N LEU A 102 -7.60 -13.25 -5.46
CA LEU A 102 -6.21 -12.79 -5.55
C LEU A 102 -5.34 -13.77 -6.35
N ALA A 103 -5.51 -15.08 -6.16
CA ALA A 103 -4.83 -16.10 -6.96
C ALA A 103 -5.23 -15.98 -8.44
N ARG A 104 -6.54 -15.84 -8.76
CA ARG A 104 -6.99 -15.59 -10.13
C ARG A 104 -6.37 -14.32 -10.72
N LEU A 105 -6.27 -13.22 -9.95
CA LEU A 105 -5.63 -12.00 -10.44
C LEU A 105 -4.17 -12.25 -10.84
N GLN A 106 -3.42 -13.05 -10.06
CA GLN A 106 -2.07 -13.45 -10.42
C GLN A 106 -2.03 -14.33 -11.67
N ASP A 107 -3.01 -15.23 -11.87
CA ASP A 107 -3.09 -16.12 -13.01
C ASP A 107 -3.44 -15.39 -14.32
N VAL A 108 -4.39 -14.42 -14.27
CA VAL A 108 -4.81 -13.65 -15.46
C VAL A 108 -3.84 -12.52 -15.80
N THR A 109 -2.92 -12.19 -14.90
CA THR A 109 -1.92 -11.15 -15.14
C THR A 109 -0.66 -11.80 -15.72
N PRO A 110 -0.12 -11.29 -16.84
CA PRO A 110 1.17 -11.75 -17.34
C PRO A 110 2.23 -11.65 -16.26
N LYS A 111 3.21 -12.56 -16.26
CA LYS A 111 4.33 -12.57 -15.28
C LYS A 111 5.27 -11.38 -15.50
N CYS A 112 4.75 -10.18 -15.39
CA CYS A 112 5.51 -8.95 -15.56
C CYS A 112 5.94 -8.31 -14.23
N PHE A 113 5.48 -8.84 -13.09
CA PHE A 113 5.88 -8.42 -11.76
C PHE A 113 6.41 -9.59 -10.94
N SER A 114 7.19 -9.29 -9.92
CA SER A 114 7.73 -10.26 -8.96
C SER A 114 7.14 -10.10 -7.55
N SER A 115 6.40 -9.01 -7.30
CA SER A 115 5.60 -8.82 -6.10
C SER A 115 4.31 -8.07 -6.44
N LEU A 116 3.20 -8.46 -5.77
CA LEU A 116 1.89 -7.85 -5.91
C LEU A 116 1.35 -7.43 -4.55
N ILE A 117 1.02 -6.16 -4.40
CA ILE A 117 0.30 -5.63 -3.25
C ILE A 117 -1.07 -5.16 -3.73
N VAL A 118 -2.13 -5.71 -3.16
CA VAL A 118 -3.52 -5.28 -3.39
C VAL A 118 -4.07 -4.76 -2.06
N THR A 119 -4.39 -3.46 -1.99
CA THR A 119 -4.93 -2.82 -0.80
C THR A 119 -6.26 -2.15 -1.10
N ALA A 120 -7.09 -1.95 -0.09
CA ALA A 120 -8.40 -1.30 -0.23
C ALA A 120 -8.46 0.01 0.59
N SER A 121 -9.27 0.96 0.13
CA SER A 121 -9.56 2.19 0.87
C SER A 121 -10.38 1.95 2.13
N HIS A 122 -11.08 0.82 2.20
CA HIS A 122 -12.02 0.45 3.24
C HIS A 122 -13.33 1.28 3.22
N THR A 123 -13.79 1.72 2.06
CA THR A 123 -15.10 2.36 1.98
C THR A 123 -16.21 1.41 2.46
N HIS A 124 -17.10 1.92 3.30
CA HIS A 124 -18.32 1.20 3.70
C HIS A 124 -19.49 1.38 2.71
N SER A 125 -19.22 1.99 1.57
CA SER A 125 -20.19 2.18 0.47
C SER A 125 -19.78 1.44 -0.80
N GLY A 126 -18.96 0.38 -0.70
CA GLY A 126 -18.63 -0.55 -1.77
C GLY A 126 -19.44 -1.84 -1.70
N PRO A 127 -19.30 -2.74 -2.68
CA PRO A 127 -19.90 -4.07 -2.65
C PRO A 127 -19.27 -4.96 -1.57
N VAL A 128 -20.02 -5.97 -1.11
CA VAL A 128 -19.47 -7.04 -0.27
C VAL A 128 -18.43 -7.83 -1.05
N VAL A 129 -17.27 -8.02 -0.42
CA VAL A 129 -16.19 -8.93 -0.88
C VAL A 129 -15.99 -10.00 0.19
N MET A 130 -15.93 -11.26 -0.23
CA MET A 130 -15.79 -12.41 0.67
C MET A 130 -14.53 -13.22 0.34
N ASP A 131 -13.97 -13.91 1.34
CA ASP A 131 -12.91 -14.90 1.12
C ASP A 131 -13.42 -16.13 0.38
N ARG A 132 -14.68 -16.48 0.65
CA ARG A 132 -15.35 -17.61 0.00
C ARG A 132 -16.85 -17.28 -0.17
N TYR A 133 -17.29 -17.31 -1.40
CA TYR A 133 -18.70 -17.10 -1.73
C TYR A 133 -19.45 -18.44 -1.75
N PRO A 134 -20.67 -18.51 -1.14
CA PRO A 134 -21.45 -19.77 -1.12
C PRO A 134 -21.76 -20.32 -2.52
N ASN A 135 -21.99 -19.44 -3.50
CA ASN A 135 -22.41 -19.76 -4.86
C ASN A 135 -21.29 -19.47 -5.90
N GLY A 136 -20.02 -19.42 -5.46
CA GLY A 136 -18.88 -19.04 -6.31
C GLY A 136 -18.73 -17.53 -6.44
N THR A 137 -17.56 -17.11 -6.91
CA THR A 137 -17.21 -15.69 -7.08
C THR A 137 -18.19 -15.00 -8.03
N PRO A 138 -18.81 -13.86 -7.62
CA PRO A 138 -19.82 -13.20 -8.42
C PRO A 138 -19.24 -12.61 -9.71
N ALA A 139 -20.07 -12.54 -10.77
CA ALA A 139 -19.64 -12.10 -12.09
C ALA A 139 -19.00 -10.69 -12.09
N TRP A 140 -19.49 -9.77 -11.26
CA TRP A 140 -18.92 -8.43 -11.16
C TRP A 140 -17.47 -8.44 -10.67
N GLU A 141 -17.15 -9.32 -9.69
CA GLU A 141 -15.81 -9.44 -9.14
C GLU A 141 -14.86 -10.09 -10.14
N LEU A 142 -15.31 -11.14 -10.84
CA LEU A 142 -14.53 -11.74 -11.93
C LEU A 142 -14.20 -10.72 -13.01
N ALA A 143 -15.19 -9.91 -13.43
CA ALA A 143 -14.99 -8.85 -14.41
C ALA A 143 -14.02 -7.74 -13.89
N ALA A 144 -14.10 -7.40 -12.61
CA ALA A 144 -13.16 -6.46 -12.00
C ALA A 144 -11.73 -7.00 -12.00
N ILE A 145 -11.54 -8.29 -11.64
CA ILE A 145 -10.24 -8.96 -11.68
C ILE A 145 -9.64 -8.95 -13.09
N ASP A 146 -10.43 -9.29 -14.11
CA ASP A 146 -9.97 -9.31 -15.51
C ASP A 146 -9.57 -7.90 -15.97
N LYS A 147 -10.34 -6.85 -15.62
CA LYS A 147 -9.99 -5.45 -15.89
C LYS A 147 -8.69 -5.01 -15.19
N ILE A 148 -8.51 -5.40 -13.93
CA ILE A 148 -7.31 -5.08 -13.14
C ILE A 148 -6.10 -5.79 -13.74
N GLY A 149 -6.23 -7.09 -14.08
CA GLY A 149 -5.17 -7.84 -14.75
C GLY A 149 -4.72 -7.17 -16.05
N HIS A 150 -5.67 -6.71 -16.87
CA HIS A 150 -5.37 -5.96 -18.09
C HIS A 150 -4.67 -4.61 -17.79
N ALA A 151 -5.11 -3.89 -16.75
CA ALA A 151 -4.48 -2.63 -16.34
C ALA A 151 -3.05 -2.83 -15.85
N ILE A 152 -2.76 -3.92 -15.11
CA ILE A 152 -1.40 -4.28 -14.72
C ILE A 152 -0.56 -4.58 -15.95
N GLN A 153 -1.08 -5.38 -16.89
CA GLN A 153 -0.38 -5.68 -18.15
C GLN A 153 -0.03 -4.42 -18.93
N LEU A 154 -1.00 -3.51 -19.06
CA LEU A 154 -0.81 -2.22 -19.73
C LEU A 154 0.29 -1.40 -19.05
N ALA A 155 0.25 -1.28 -17.72
CA ALA A 155 1.26 -0.56 -16.97
C ALA A 155 2.66 -1.21 -17.15
N CYS A 156 2.76 -2.54 -17.06
CA CYS A 156 4.02 -3.25 -17.27
C CYS A 156 4.64 -3.01 -18.65
N SER A 157 3.80 -2.88 -19.70
CA SER A 157 4.28 -2.66 -21.07
C SER A 157 4.68 -1.21 -21.35
N HIS A 158 4.35 -0.27 -20.47
CA HIS A 158 4.59 1.17 -20.64
C HIS A 158 5.46 1.79 -19.55
N LEU A 159 6.35 1.01 -18.93
CA LEU A 159 7.27 1.52 -17.93
C LEU A 159 8.23 2.55 -18.53
N VAL A 160 8.27 3.74 -17.94
CA VAL A 160 9.19 4.84 -18.27
C VAL A 160 10.09 5.14 -17.08
N ASP A 161 11.25 5.74 -17.31
CA ASP A 161 12.13 6.17 -16.23
C ASP A 161 11.44 7.23 -15.37
N VAL A 162 11.55 7.10 -14.04
CA VAL A 162 10.87 7.98 -13.10
C VAL A 162 11.81 8.57 -12.07
N ARG A 163 11.37 9.69 -11.52
CA ARG A 163 11.95 10.38 -10.37
C ARG A 163 10.93 10.33 -9.24
N ILE A 164 11.41 10.14 -8.02
CA ILE A 164 10.54 10.05 -6.85
C ILE A 164 10.95 11.04 -5.76
N GLY A 165 9.99 11.41 -4.95
CA GLY A 165 10.20 12.26 -3.78
C GLY A 165 9.06 12.12 -2.79
N THR A 166 9.32 12.42 -1.54
CA THR A 166 8.38 12.32 -0.43
C THR A 166 8.16 13.68 0.21
N GLY A 167 7.00 13.86 0.82
CA GLY A 167 6.67 15.04 1.59
C GLY A 167 5.63 14.73 2.65
N TYR A 168 5.55 15.57 3.67
CA TYR A 168 4.73 15.38 4.85
C TYR A 168 3.99 16.64 5.23
N GLY A 169 2.81 16.48 5.79
CA GLY A 169 1.99 17.53 6.38
C GLY A 169 1.00 16.92 7.37
N ALA A 170 -0.06 17.63 7.69
CA ALA A 170 -1.04 17.17 8.66
C ALA A 170 -2.45 17.59 8.26
N ALA A 171 -3.41 16.67 8.38
CA ALA A 171 -4.82 16.94 8.23
C ALA A 171 -5.59 16.50 9.47
N ASP A 172 -6.34 17.45 10.03
CA ASP A 172 -7.22 17.22 11.17
C ASP A 172 -8.64 16.94 10.65
N ILE A 173 -8.93 15.67 10.32
CA ILE A 173 -10.24 15.22 9.83
C ILE A 173 -10.84 14.08 10.64
N GLY A 174 -10.10 13.52 11.59
CA GLY A 174 -10.52 12.32 12.34
C GLY A 174 -10.18 12.38 13.82
N HIS A 175 -10.68 11.39 14.54
CA HIS A 175 -10.52 11.21 15.99
C HIS A 175 -10.43 9.72 16.34
N ASN A 176 -9.81 9.41 17.48
CA ASN A 176 -9.90 8.06 18.02
C ASN A 176 -11.31 7.81 18.54
N ARG A 177 -11.94 6.75 18.05
CA ARG A 177 -13.34 6.40 18.36
C ARG A 177 -13.50 5.58 19.65
N LEU A 178 -12.39 5.17 20.26
CA LEU A 178 -12.36 4.50 21.55
C LEU A 178 -11.99 5.53 22.63
N HIS A 179 -13.01 6.12 23.26
CA HIS A 179 -12.80 7.07 24.33
C HIS A 179 -12.61 6.35 25.66
N VAL A 180 -11.40 6.40 26.20
CA VAL A 180 -11.08 5.80 27.49
C VAL A 180 -11.42 6.79 28.61
N ASN A 181 -12.34 6.42 29.48
CA ASN A 181 -12.73 7.19 30.64
C ASN A 181 -11.68 7.12 31.76
N THR A 182 -11.80 8.01 32.75
CA THR A 182 -10.90 8.04 33.91
C THR A 182 -10.96 6.79 34.80
N ASP A 183 -12.06 6.06 34.76
CA ASP A 183 -12.25 4.78 35.46
C ASP A 183 -11.74 3.55 34.66
N GLY A 184 -11.18 3.77 33.47
CA GLY A 184 -10.64 2.73 32.59
C GLY A 184 -11.71 2.08 31.69
N THR A 185 -12.96 2.47 31.78
CA THR A 185 -13.99 2.00 30.83
C THR A 185 -13.83 2.66 29.48
N VAL A 186 -14.28 1.98 28.40
CA VAL A 186 -14.17 2.46 27.02
C VAL A 186 -15.55 2.71 26.43
N ASN A 187 -15.77 3.94 26.01
CA ASN A 187 -16.97 4.31 25.27
C ASN A 187 -16.71 4.34 23.76
N TRP A 188 -17.71 3.89 23.01
CA TRP A 188 -17.74 4.07 21.56
C TRP A 188 -18.07 5.52 21.21
N PHE A 189 -17.11 6.22 20.59
CA PHE A 189 -17.25 7.62 20.21
C PHE A 189 -17.33 7.72 18.67
N GLU A 190 -18.49 7.39 18.12
CA GLU A 190 -18.65 7.25 16.67
C GLU A 190 -18.42 8.54 15.90
N ARG A 191 -19.03 9.65 16.36
CA ARG A 191 -18.88 11.00 15.79
C ARG A 191 -18.28 11.96 16.80
N ASN A 192 -17.52 12.92 16.30
CA ASN A 192 -16.91 13.95 17.16
C ASN A 192 -17.13 15.35 16.56
N LEU A 193 -18.39 15.77 16.50
CA LEU A 193 -18.76 17.06 15.89
C LEU A 193 -18.21 18.26 16.65
N THR A 194 -17.99 18.14 17.94
CA THR A 194 -17.43 19.17 18.82
C THR A 194 -15.91 19.15 18.86
N ARG A 195 -15.27 18.17 18.22
CA ARG A 195 -13.82 17.99 18.13
C ARG A 195 -13.16 17.92 19.50
N ILE A 196 -13.75 17.15 20.42
CA ILE A 196 -13.12 16.81 21.68
C ILE A 196 -11.81 16.08 21.39
N PRO A 197 -10.67 16.51 21.99
CA PRO A 197 -9.40 15.83 21.81
C PRO A 197 -9.46 14.36 22.22
N THR A 198 -8.97 13.47 21.38
CA THR A 198 -8.87 12.02 21.61
C THR A 198 -7.44 11.55 21.30
N SER A 199 -7.04 10.42 21.86
CA SER A 199 -5.68 9.88 21.70
C SER A 199 -5.69 8.36 21.82
N PRO A 200 -4.80 7.66 21.06
CA PRO A 200 -3.88 8.21 20.06
C PRO A 200 -4.57 8.59 18.74
N VAL A 201 -4.00 9.53 18.01
CA VAL A 201 -4.40 9.93 16.64
C VAL A 201 -3.14 10.22 15.84
N ASP A 202 -3.10 9.85 14.59
CA ASP A 202 -2.03 10.22 13.66
C ASP A 202 -2.57 11.15 12.56
N PRO A 203 -2.38 12.47 12.69
CA PRO A 203 -2.83 13.44 11.70
C PRO A 203 -1.92 13.51 10.47
N MET A 204 -0.82 12.76 10.43
CA MET A 204 0.18 12.87 9.37
C MET A 204 -0.40 12.49 8.00
N VAL A 205 -0.18 13.37 7.03
CA VAL A 205 -0.40 13.12 5.61
C VAL A 205 0.95 12.87 4.97
N SER A 206 1.20 11.64 4.55
CA SER A 206 2.43 11.29 3.84
C SER A 206 2.16 11.22 2.35
N VAL A 207 2.99 11.88 1.55
CA VAL A 207 2.86 11.93 0.10
C VAL A 207 4.12 11.37 -0.55
N LEU A 208 3.94 10.40 -1.45
CA LEU A 208 4.96 9.96 -2.40
C LEU A 208 4.59 10.49 -3.79
N ARG A 209 5.42 11.34 -4.35
CA ARG A 209 5.28 11.88 -5.70
C ARG A 209 6.21 11.16 -6.66
N ILE A 210 5.67 10.77 -7.80
CA ILE A 210 6.37 10.11 -8.90
C ILE A 210 6.17 10.95 -10.15
N ASP A 211 7.26 11.44 -10.73
CA ASP A 211 7.29 12.12 -12.02
C ASP A 211 8.07 11.28 -13.03
N GLN A 212 7.77 11.42 -14.31
CA GLN A 212 8.61 10.89 -15.38
C GLN A 212 9.98 11.60 -15.37
N ALA A 213 10.96 11.05 -16.07
CA ALA A 213 12.31 11.61 -16.12
C ALA A 213 12.35 13.07 -16.63
N ASP A 214 11.43 13.44 -17.52
CA ASP A 214 11.28 14.81 -18.04
C ASP A 214 10.60 15.78 -17.06
N GLY A 215 10.08 15.28 -15.94
CA GLY A 215 9.37 16.04 -14.93
C GLY A 215 7.85 16.08 -15.08
N THR A 216 7.31 15.39 -16.08
CA THR A 216 5.86 15.23 -16.22
C THR A 216 5.31 14.42 -15.05
N PRO A 217 4.32 14.92 -14.30
CA PRO A 217 3.73 14.17 -13.19
C PRO A 217 3.10 12.85 -13.65
N LEU A 218 3.41 11.74 -12.97
CA LEU A 218 2.86 10.42 -13.25
C LEU A 218 1.86 9.98 -12.18
N ALA A 219 2.26 10.00 -10.91
CA ALA A 219 1.43 9.53 -9.81
C ALA A 219 1.70 10.27 -8.50
N ILE A 220 0.65 10.41 -7.70
CA ILE A 220 0.70 10.87 -6.30
C ILE A 220 0.07 9.79 -5.43
N LEU A 221 0.80 9.29 -4.44
CA LEU A 221 0.29 8.36 -3.45
C LEU A 221 0.13 9.12 -2.13
N VAL A 222 -1.07 9.11 -1.57
CA VAL A 222 -1.42 9.79 -0.32
C VAL A 222 -1.72 8.74 0.74
N ASN A 223 -0.89 8.63 1.76
CA ASN A 223 -1.09 7.72 2.90
C ASN A 223 -1.67 8.51 4.09
N TYR A 224 -2.79 8.02 4.60
CA TYR A 224 -3.50 8.60 5.72
C TYR A 224 -4.30 7.55 6.47
N SER A 225 -4.49 7.73 7.79
CA SER A 225 -5.18 6.77 8.67
C SER A 225 -6.51 7.35 9.14
N CYS A 226 -7.60 6.98 8.46
CA CYS A 226 -8.95 7.29 8.93
C CYS A 226 -9.98 6.44 8.17
N HIS A 227 -10.96 5.88 8.87
CA HIS A 227 -12.05 5.12 8.26
C HIS A 227 -12.84 5.95 7.24
N PRO A 228 -13.12 5.45 6.04
CA PRO A 228 -14.01 6.11 5.07
C PRO A 228 -15.47 5.73 5.34
N VAL A 229 -16.00 6.29 6.42
CA VAL A 229 -17.32 6.01 6.98
C VAL A 229 -18.13 7.29 7.21
N VAL A 230 -18.00 8.29 6.34
CA VAL A 230 -18.85 9.48 6.43
C VAL A 230 -20.30 9.12 6.13
N PHE A 231 -20.53 8.27 5.14
CA PHE A 231 -21.85 7.68 4.91
C PHE A 231 -22.16 6.58 5.93
N GLY A 232 -23.41 6.57 6.42
CA GLY A 232 -23.94 5.53 7.29
C GLY A 232 -24.64 4.40 6.53
N SER A 233 -25.33 3.53 7.29
CA SER A 233 -26.09 2.39 6.77
C SER A 233 -27.33 2.78 5.94
N ASP A 234 -27.79 4.02 6.03
CA ASP A 234 -28.89 4.57 5.24
C ASP A 234 -28.48 4.91 3.79
N ASN A 235 -27.18 4.95 3.49
CA ASN A 235 -26.71 5.09 2.12
C ASN A 235 -26.77 3.73 1.39
N LEU A 236 -27.57 3.67 0.31
CA LEU A 236 -27.71 2.51 -0.58
C LEU A 236 -27.12 2.79 -1.96
N GLN A 237 -26.13 3.68 -2.07
CA GLN A 237 -25.44 3.96 -3.33
C GLN A 237 -23.93 3.72 -3.20
N TYR A 238 -23.33 3.12 -4.23
CA TYR A 238 -21.88 2.96 -4.24
C TYR A 238 -21.15 4.29 -4.21
N SER A 239 -20.13 4.36 -3.40
CA SER A 239 -19.26 5.54 -3.26
C SER A 239 -17.90 5.14 -2.72
N ALA A 240 -16.84 5.79 -3.21
CA ALA A 240 -15.50 5.69 -2.62
C ALA A 240 -15.39 6.50 -1.30
N ASP A 241 -16.48 7.10 -0.82
CA ASP A 241 -16.54 7.99 0.35
C ASP A 241 -15.54 9.16 0.21
N TYR A 242 -15.05 9.75 1.32
CA TYR A 242 -14.11 10.88 1.29
C TYR A 242 -12.79 10.61 0.55
N PRO A 243 -12.23 9.38 0.49
CA PRO A 243 -11.04 9.11 -0.32
C PRO A 243 -11.23 9.43 -1.80
N GLY A 244 -12.41 9.13 -2.36
CA GLY A 244 -12.73 9.48 -3.75
C GLY A 244 -12.73 10.99 -4.01
N VAL A 245 -13.23 11.79 -3.05
CA VAL A 245 -13.20 13.26 -3.11
C VAL A 245 -11.77 13.78 -2.96
N MET A 246 -11.00 13.23 -2.02
CA MET A 246 -9.57 13.54 -1.84
C MET A 246 -8.80 13.36 -3.15
N ILE A 247 -8.95 12.20 -3.79
CA ILE A 247 -8.29 11.88 -5.07
C ILE A 247 -8.63 12.92 -6.14
N LYS A 248 -9.93 13.20 -6.35
CA LYS A 248 -10.38 14.21 -7.32
C LYS A 248 -9.80 15.59 -7.02
N THR A 249 -9.71 15.96 -5.74
CA THR A 249 -9.15 17.26 -5.31
C THR A 249 -7.67 17.36 -5.63
N VAL A 250 -6.89 16.31 -5.40
CA VAL A 250 -5.45 16.26 -5.72
C VAL A 250 -5.23 16.32 -7.24
N GLU A 251 -5.95 15.45 -8.00
CA GLU A 251 -5.84 15.40 -9.46
C GLU A 251 -6.17 16.77 -10.08
N ALA A 252 -7.28 17.40 -9.66
CA ALA A 252 -7.67 18.73 -10.15
C ALA A 252 -6.64 19.81 -9.81
N ALA A 253 -6.08 19.80 -8.59
CA ALA A 253 -5.10 20.79 -8.15
C ALA A 253 -3.75 20.67 -8.87
N LEU A 254 -3.44 19.50 -9.46
CA LEU A 254 -2.20 19.20 -10.17
C LEU A 254 -2.40 19.05 -11.69
N GLY A 255 -3.53 19.48 -12.23
CA GLY A 255 -3.78 19.61 -13.67
C GLY A 255 -4.36 18.39 -14.36
N ASN A 256 -4.90 17.40 -13.63
CA ASN A 256 -5.59 16.20 -14.15
C ASN A 256 -4.78 15.33 -15.12
N LYS A 257 -3.45 15.44 -15.07
CA LYS A 257 -2.54 14.67 -15.96
C LYS A 257 -1.82 13.52 -15.27
N LEU A 258 -2.13 13.29 -14.00
CA LEU A 258 -1.56 12.23 -13.16
C LEU A 258 -2.68 11.40 -12.53
N LEU A 259 -2.32 10.27 -11.97
CA LEU A 259 -3.23 9.48 -11.13
C LEU A 259 -2.90 9.67 -9.65
N CYS A 260 -3.94 9.96 -8.85
CA CYS A 260 -3.81 9.98 -7.41
C CYS A 260 -4.29 8.66 -6.81
N PHE A 261 -3.57 8.15 -5.80
CA PHE A 261 -3.84 6.93 -5.06
C PHE A 261 -4.10 7.27 -3.60
N PHE A 262 -5.13 6.69 -3.02
CA PHE A 262 -5.30 6.68 -1.58
C PHE A 262 -4.72 5.38 -1.02
N LEU A 263 -3.76 5.50 -0.11
CA LEU A 263 -3.17 4.40 0.63
C LEU A 263 -3.74 4.44 2.05
N GLN A 264 -4.65 3.53 2.35
CA GLN A 264 -5.19 3.43 3.70
C GLN A 264 -4.07 3.03 4.68
N GLY A 265 -3.92 3.82 5.75
CA GLY A 265 -2.98 3.53 6.81
C GLY A 265 -3.54 2.54 7.84
N ALA A 266 -3.38 2.87 9.11
CA ALA A 266 -3.89 2.10 10.26
C ALA A 266 -5.12 2.80 10.88
N PRO A 267 -6.33 2.65 10.32
CA PRO A 267 -7.52 3.39 10.78
C PRO A 267 -8.35 2.61 11.82
N GLY A 268 -7.89 1.45 12.29
CA GLY A 268 -8.71 0.51 13.06
C GLY A 268 -9.51 1.14 14.21
N ASP A 269 -8.97 2.15 14.83
CA ASP A 269 -9.60 2.93 15.91
C ASP A 269 -9.86 4.40 15.55
N ILE A 270 -9.72 4.81 14.27
CA ILE A 270 -9.87 6.20 13.83
C ILE A 270 -11.08 6.38 12.92
N ASN A 271 -12.01 7.25 13.33
CA ASN A 271 -13.15 7.70 12.54
C ASN A 271 -12.97 9.15 12.07
N PRO A 272 -13.58 9.53 10.92
CA PRO A 272 -13.74 10.94 10.59
C PRO A 272 -14.65 11.64 11.58
N TYR A 273 -14.49 12.94 11.79
CA TYR A 273 -15.38 13.70 12.68
C TYR A 273 -16.85 13.55 12.34
N TYR A 274 -17.16 13.43 11.06
CA TYR A 274 -18.50 13.29 10.51
C TYR A 274 -18.87 11.84 10.18
N ALA A 275 -18.35 10.87 10.94
CA ALA A 275 -18.68 9.47 10.73
C ALA A 275 -20.20 9.23 10.79
N VAL A 276 -20.68 8.30 9.98
CA VAL A 276 -22.08 7.82 9.97
C VAL A 276 -23.10 8.97 9.96
N THR A 277 -22.83 9.97 9.12
CA THR A 277 -23.75 11.10 8.97
C THR A 277 -24.98 10.65 8.19
N PRO A 278 -26.22 10.80 8.72
CA PRO A 278 -27.43 10.46 7.98
C PRO A 278 -27.56 11.27 6.69
N LEU A 279 -28.08 10.64 5.62
CA LEU A 279 -28.24 11.30 4.31
C LEU A 279 -28.99 12.63 4.38
N GLN A 280 -30.05 12.67 5.21
CA GLN A 280 -30.84 13.89 5.42
C GLN A 280 -30.13 14.96 6.27
N GLN A 281 -28.99 14.65 6.87
CA GLN A 281 -28.13 15.60 7.58
C GLN A 281 -26.91 16.05 6.75
N ASN A 282 -27.09 16.16 5.44
CA ASN A 282 -26.05 16.62 4.49
C ASN A 282 -24.79 15.72 4.43
N ALA A 283 -24.94 14.39 4.52
CA ALA A 283 -23.82 13.45 4.46
C ALA A 283 -22.90 13.68 3.25
N ILE A 284 -23.47 13.98 2.07
CA ILE A 284 -22.69 14.31 0.85
C ILE A 284 -21.76 15.48 1.10
N ARG A 285 -22.28 16.57 1.69
CA ARG A 285 -21.48 17.76 2.00
C ARG A 285 -20.38 17.47 3.03
N MET A 286 -20.70 16.62 4.03
CA MET A 286 -19.71 16.23 5.04
C MET A 286 -18.61 15.35 4.45
N ARG A 287 -18.95 14.42 3.56
CA ARG A 287 -18.00 13.64 2.77
C ARG A 287 -17.09 14.56 1.94
N ASP A 288 -17.70 15.49 1.20
CA ASP A 288 -16.96 16.43 0.34
C ASP A 288 -16.02 17.30 1.18
N TRP A 289 -16.50 17.86 2.29
CA TRP A 289 -15.65 18.64 3.21
C TRP A 289 -14.45 17.83 3.72
N THR A 290 -14.68 16.57 4.14
CA THR A 290 -13.63 15.70 4.67
C THR A 290 -12.58 15.39 3.60
N GLY A 291 -13.03 14.98 2.41
CA GLY A 291 -12.15 14.65 1.31
C GLY A 291 -11.40 15.85 0.73
N GLU A 292 -12.06 16.99 0.57
CA GLU A 292 -11.42 18.23 0.10
C GLU A 292 -10.37 18.74 1.09
N ARG A 293 -10.62 18.65 2.40
CA ARG A 293 -9.65 19.09 3.41
C ARG A 293 -8.37 18.27 3.32
N LEU A 294 -8.47 16.94 3.28
CA LEU A 294 -7.33 16.06 3.10
C LEU A 294 -6.68 16.28 1.72
N GLY A 295 -7.49 16.42 0.67
CA GLY A 295 -7.00 16.61 -0.70
C GLY A 295 -6.25 17.91 -0.90
N ARG A 296 -6.69 19.02 -0.30
CA ARG A 296 -5.98 20.31 -0.35
C ARG A 296 -4.62 20.22 0.35
N GLU A 297 -4.56 19.56 1.52
CA GLU A 297 -3.30 19.34 2.23
C GLU A 297 -2.35 18.47 1.38
N ALA A 298 -2.80 17.32 0.90
CA ALA A 298 -2.00 16.43 0.07
C ALA A 298 -1.51 17.11 -1.23
N ALA A 299 -2.35 17.91 -1.88
CA ALA A 299 -1.96 18.66 -3.06
C ALA A 299 -0.93 19.78 -2.74
N GLY A 300 -1.07 20.44 -1.59
CA GLY A 300 -0.10 21.41 -1.09
C GLY A 300 1.28 20.78 -0.86
N ILE A 301 1.30 19.62 -0.20
CA ILE A 301 2.53 18.84 0.00
C ILE A 301 3.12 18.45 -1.35
N ALA A 302 2.32 17.82 -2.23
CA ALA A 302 2.77 17.33 -3.53
C ALA A 302 3.40 18.43 -4.41
N LYS A 303 2.88 19.65 -4.38
CA LYS A 303 3.44 20.79 -5.12
C LYS A 303 4.86 21.15 -4.68
N ASN A 304 5.18 20.93 -3.40
CA ASN A 304 6.47 21.28 -2.81
C ASN A 304 7.49 20.12 -2.83
N VAL A 305 7.04 18.89 -3.13
CA VAL A 305 7.94 17.73 -3.22
C VAL A 305 8.87 17.89 -4.42
N GLN A 306 10.17 17.79 -4.16
CA GLN A 306 11.21 17.72 -5.17
C GLN A 306 11.50 16.25 -5.50
N THR A 307 11.14 15.82 -6.71
CA THR A 307 11.46 14.49 -7.20
C THR A 307 12.89 14.41 -7.75
N LYS A 308 13.57 13.31 -7.47
CA LYS A 308 14.94 13.07 -7.92
C LYS A 308 15.06 11.68 -8.53
N ALA A 309 15.81 11.56 -9.62
CA ALA A 309 16.32 10.28 -10.10
C ALA A 309 17.47 9.85 -9.18
N ASP A 310 17.52 8.57 -8.85
CA ASP A 310 18.63 7.98 -8.12
C ASP A 310 19.51 7.24 -9.12
N PRO A 311 20.79 7.59 -9.27
CA PRO A 311 21.70 6.90 -10.19
C PRO A 311 22.03 5.46 -9.74
N GLU A 312 21.80 5.14 -8.47
CA GLU A 312 21.90 3.81 -7.87
C GLU A 312 20.54 3.29 -7.43
N ALA A 313 19.52 3.49 -8.27
CA ALA A 313 18.16 3.10 -7.95
C ALA A 313 18.10 1.63 -7.51
N THR A 314 17.33 1.39 -6.45
CA THR A 314 17.08 0.04 -5.93
C THR A 314 15.59 -0.13 -5.63
N LEU A 315 15.07 -1.32 -5.94
CA LEU A 315 13.75 -1.76 -5.52
C LEU A 315 13.89 -3.14 -4.91
N GLN A 316 13.65 -3.25 -3.62
CA GLN A 316 13.72 -4.51 -2.88
C GLN A 316 12.38 -4.74 -2.18
N PHE A 317 12.00 -5.99 -2.03
CA PHE A 317 10.82 -6.38 -1.27
C PHE A 317 10.99 -7.80 -0.75
N VAL A 318 10.34 -8.07 0.36
CA VAL A 318 10.24 -9.41 0.96
C VAL A 318 8.82 -9.63 1.43
N GLU A 319 8.30 -10.82 1.20
CA GLU A 319 7.04 -11.29 1.76
C GLU A 319 7.34 -12.37 2.79
N HIS A 320 6.84 -12.18 4.00
CA HIS A 320 6.87 -13.18 5.05
C HIS A 320 5.46 -13.63 5.39
N LYS A 321 5.32 -14.92 5.63
CA LYS A 321 4.10 -15.54 6.15
C LYS A 321 4.31 -15.86 7.61
N LEU A 322 3.59 -15.14 8.47
CA LEU A 322 3.65 -15.32 9.90
C LEU A 322 2.49 -16.17 10.39
N LYS A 323 2.76 -17.05 11.33
CA LYS A 323 1.77 -17.93 11.94
C LYS A 323 1.26 -17.35 13.25
N PHE A 324 -0.05 -17.35 13.37
CA PHE A 324 -0.80 -16.86 14.51
C PHE A 324 -1.90 -17.84 14.88
N HIS A 325 -2.46 -17.70 16.08
CA HIS A 325 -3.64 -18.45 16.50
C HIS A 325 -4.91 -17.62 16.39
N SER A 326 -6.03 -18.30 16.19
CA SER A 326 -7.34 -17.69 16.39
C SER A 326 -7.46 -17.18 17.84
N ARG A 327 -7.96 -15.96 18.02
CA ARG A 327 -8.12 -15.34 19.35
C ARG A 327 -9.20 -16.02 20.19
N TRP A 328 -10.24 -16.50 19.55
CA TRP A 328 -11.45 -16.97 20.22
C TRP A 328 -11.71 -18.44 19.98
N ASP A 329 -12.38 -19.07 20.96
CA ASP A 329 -13.04 -20.36 20.72
C ASP A 329 -14.05 -20.19 19.58
N PRO A 330 -14.06 -21.06 18.55
CA PRO A 330 -14.86 -20.87 17.35
C PRO A 330 -16.37 -20.80 17.63
N GLN A 331 -16.89 -21.62 18.56
CA GLN A 331 -18.32 -21.61 18.88
C GLN A 331 -18.72 -20.36 19.64
N LYS A 332 -17.94 -19.98 20.66
CA LYS A 332 -18.18 -18.74 21.43
C LYS A 332 -18.09 -17.52 20.55
N TRP A 333 -17.16 -17.54 19.58
CA TRP A 333 -17.03 -16.46 18.60
C TRP A 333 -18.30 -16.35 17.72
N ARG A 334 -18.81 -17.48 17.18
CA ARG A 334 -20.06 -17.48 16.38
C ARG A 334 -21.22 -16.93 17.17
N ASP A 335 -21.40 -17.39 18.41
CA ASP A 335 -22.49 -16.95 19.28
C ASP A 335 -22.40 -15.43 19.56
N ALA A 336 -21.19 -14.92 19.81
CA ALA A 336 -20.96 -13.51 20.04
C ALA A 336 -21.18 -12.66 18.77
N MET A 337 -20.78 -13.14 17.58
CA MET A 337 -21.06 -12.45 16.32
C MET A 337 -22.57 -12.31 16.08
N VAL A 338 -23.33 -13.39 16.31
CA VAL A 338 -24.80 -13.35 16.18
C VAL A 338 -25.42 -12.41 17.22
N ALA A 339 -24.92 -12.41 18.45
CA ALA A 339 -25.43 -11.52 19.50
C ALA A 339 -25.14 -10.03 19.20
N VAL A 340 -23.99 -9.70 18.60
CA VAL A 340 -23.60 -8.32 18.31
C VAL A 340 -24.22 -7.80 17.01
N PHE A 341 -24.19 -8.61 15.94
CA PHE A 341 -24.51 -8.18 14.58
C PHE A 341 -25.79 -8.82 14.00
N GLY A 342 -26.41 -9.75 14.73
CA GLY A 342 -27.58 -10.51 14.28
C GLY A 342 -27.24 -11.74 13.43
N PRO A 343 -28.23 -12.63 13.18
CA PRO A 343 -28.02 -13.92 12.52
C PRO A 343 -27.59 -13.82 11.04
N SER A 344 -27.86 -12.70 10.38
CA SER A 344 -27.45 -12.45 8.99
C SER A 344 -25.98 -12.04 8.83
N VAL A 345 -25.24 -11.85 9.93
CA VAL A 345 -23.85 -11.39 9.89
C VAL A 345 -22.95 -12.24 8.99
N PHE A 346 -23.18 -13.55 8.93
CA PHE A 346 -22.38 -14.47 8.12
C PHE A 346 -22.66 -14.40 6.61
N GLN A 347 -23.66 -13.63 6.18
CA GLN A 347 -23.85 -13.31 4.76
C GLN A 347 -22.83 -12.28 4.25
N THR A 348 -22.37 -11.41 5.16
CA THR A 348 -21.39 -10.35 4.83
C THR A 348 -20.03 -10.55 5.47
N PHE A 349 -19.98 -11.21 6.63
CA PHE A 349 -18.75 -11.51 7.38
C PHE A 349 -18.65 -13.02 7.64
N PRO A 350 -18.15 -13.80 6.67
CA PRO A 350 -17.98 -15.23 6.87
C PRO A 350 -17.01 -15.50 8.02
N PRO A 351 -17.17 -16.60 8.76
CA PRO A 351 -16.25 -16.97 9.81
C PRO A 351 -14.81 -17.05 9.27
N PRO A 352 -13.82 -16.55 10.03
CA PRO A 352 -12.42 -16.75 9.68
C PRO A 352 -12.07 -18.25 9.75
N ALA A 353 -10.92 -18.60 9.15
CA ALA A 353 -10.37 -19.94 9.33
C ALA A 353 -10.11 -20.21 10.81
N GLU A 354 -10.40 -21.44 11.26
CA GLU A 354 -10.21 -21.87 12.64
C GLU A 354 -8.76 -22.38 12.86
N GLY A 355 -8.24 -22.20 14.06
CA GLY A 355 -6.92 -22.73 14.46
C GLY A 355 -5.75 -21.84 14.10
N GLU A 356 -4.75 -22.39 13.43
CA GLU A 356 -3.57 -21.63 12.98
C GLU A 356 -3.90 -20.80 11.74
N LEU A 357 -3.59 -19.52 11.80
CA LEU A 357 -3.78 -18.54 10.73
C LEU A 357 -2.42 -18.17 10.18
N GLU A 358 -2.25 -18.24 8.85
CA GLU A 358 -1.05 -17.80 8.16
C GLU A 358 -1.34 -16.46 7.46
N LEU A 359 -0.69 -15.38 7.92
CA LEU A 359 -0.89 -14.03 7.45
C LEU A 359 0.35 -13.53 6.73
N SER A 360 0.17 -13.05 5.50
CA SER A 360 1.26 -12.48 4.71
C SER A 360 1.44 -11.00 5.04
N ILE A 361 2.70 -10.59 5.22
CA ILE A 361 3.14 -9.19 5.24
C ILE A 361 4.20 -8.99 4.18
N THR A 362 4.13 -7.87 3.48
CA THR A 362 5.12 -7.46 2.49
C THR A 362 5.83 -6.21 2.99
N THR A 363 7.16 -6.24 2.98
CA THR A 363 7.98 -5.06 3.24
C THR A 363 8.71 -4.68 1.96
N VAL A 364 8.61 -3.43 1.55
CA VAL A 364 9.25 -2.87 0.36
C VAL A 364 10.25 -1.82 0.76
N LEU A 365 11.39 -1.76 0.09
CA LEU A 365 12.41 -0.72 0.26
C LEU A 365 12.79 -0.16 -1.11
N ILE A 366 12.58 1.15 -1.30
CA ILE A 366 12.89 1.87 -2.53
C ILE A 366 14.05 2.83 -2.26
N ASN A 367 15.11 2.74 -3.08
CA ASN A 367 16.30 3.60 -3.02
C ASN A 367 16.93 3.67 -1.61
N LYS A 368 16.81 2.59 -0.83
CA LYS A 368 17.31 2.51 0.56
C LYS A 368 16.82 3.66 1.45
N ARG A 369 15.72 4.32 1.07
CA ARG A 369 15.20 5.54 1.69
C ARG A 369 13.70 5.47 2.03
N ILE A 370 12.88 4.87 1.16
CA ILE A 370 11.43 4.79 1.33
C ILE A 370 11.08 3.35 1.66
N ALA A 371 10.47 3.12 2.81
CA ALA A 371 9.99 1.80 3.21
C ALA A 371 8.45 1.77 3.26
N ILE A 372 7.88 0.66 2.82
CA ILE A 372 6.44 0.40 2.90
C ILE A 372 6.25 -0.94 3.61
N MET A 373 5.41 -0.98 4.63
CA MET A 373 4.93 -2.24 5.21
C MET A 373 3.45 -2.44 4.94
N THR A 374 3.02 -3.70 4.87
CA THR A 374 1.61 -4.07 4.71
C THR A 374 1.09 -4.80 5.94
N MET A 375 -0.22 -4.65 6.23
CA MET A 375 -0.92 -5.43 7.25
C MET A 375 -2.29 -5.87 6.72
N PRO A 376 -2.69 -7.15 6.86
CA PRO A 376 -3.89 -7.69 6.24
C PRO A 376 -5.15 -7.50 7.11
N GLY A 377 -5.51 -6.26 7.43
CA GLY A 377 -6.71 -5.94 8.22
C GLY A 377 -6.71 -4.54 8.81
N GLU A 378 -7.52 -4.36 9.84
CA GLU A 378 -7.85 -3.09 10.48
C GLU A 378 -6.90 -2.80 11.65
N ALA A 379 -5.67 -2.40 11.33
CA ALA A 379 -4.66 -2.06 12.32
C ALA A 379 -5.07 -0.81 13.13
N PHE A 380 -4.83 -0.83 14.43
CA PHE A 380 -4.94 0.37 15.27
C PHE A 380 -3.82 1.35 14.96
N VAL A 381 -4.08 2.64 15.10
CA VAL A 381 -3.21 3.74 14.65
C VAL A 381 -1.81 3.71 15.27
N GLU A 382 -1.67 3.18 16.49
CA GLU A 382 -0.38 3.04 17.17
C GLU A 382 0.60 2.17 16.37
N TYR A 383 0.14 1.20 15.56
CA TYR A 383 1.02 0.39 14.71
C TYR A 383 1.68 1.19 13.60
N GLN A 384 0.95 2.12 12.97
CA GLN A 384 1.53 3.04 11.99
C GLN A 384 2.54 3.99 12.62
N ILE A 385 2.24 4.52 13.81
CA ILE A 385 3.15 5.37 14.57
C ILE A 385 4.42 4.58 14.94
N SER A 386 4.26 3.39 15.53
CA SER A 386 5.36 2.49 15.91
C SER A 386 6.24 2.10 14.71
N TRP A 387 5.62 1.76 13.57
CA TRP A 387 6.36 1.49 12.33
C TRP A 387 7.24 2.67 11.93
N ARG A 388 6.67 3.87 11.85
CA ARG A 388 7.38 5.08 11.43
C ARG A 388 8.53 5.44 12.38
N GLU A 389 8.32 5.30 13.69
CA GLU A 389 9.34 5.61 14.70
C GLU A 389 10.50 4.63 14.70
N ARG A 390 10.24 3.36 14.37
CA ARG A 390 11.21 2.27 14.44
C ARG A 390 11.87 1.94 13.11
N CYS A 391 11.27 2.37 12.00
CA CYS A 391 11.80 2.12 10.67
C CYS A 391 13.17 2.81 10.50
N PRO A 392 14.21 2.09 10.01
CA PRO A 392 15.57 2.65 9.92
C PRO A 392 15.78 3.62 8.75
N VAL A 393 14.72 3.92 7.99
CA VAL A 393 14.75 4.89 6.89
C VAL A 393 13.76 6.03 7.14
N PRO A 394 14.02 7.23 6.60
CA PRO A 394 13.24 8.42 6.97
C PRO A 394 11.78 8.40 6.47
N ASP A 395 11.53 7.74 5.35
CA ASP A 395 10.24 7.80 4.67
C ASP A 395 9.52 6.44 4.80
N ALA A 396 8.67 6.30 5.82
CA ALA A 396 8.01 5.05 6.18
C ALA A 396 6.49 5.14 5.97
N PHE A 397 5.94 4.29 5.10
CA PHE A 397 4.53 4.19 4.75
C PHE A 397 3.93 2.91 5.32
N PHE A 398 2.72 2.98 5.83
CA PHE A 398 1.97 1.85 6.34
C PHE A 398 0.72 1.62 5.49
N LEU A 399 0.51 0.38 5.03
CA LEU A 399 -0.67 0.00 4.24
C LEU A 399 -1.48 -1.05 5.00
N GLY A 400 -2.63 -0.65 5.50
CA GLY A 400 -3.65 -1.56 6.01
C GLY A 400 -4.41 -2.25 4.88
N TYR A 401 -5.26 -3.22 5.21
CA TYR A 401 -6.11 -3.94 4.25
C TYR A 401 -5.36 -4.46 3.03
N ALA A 402 -4.16 -4.97 3.23
CA ALA A 402 -3.29 -5.39 2.12
C ALA A 402 -3.17 -6.91 2.03
N ASN A 403 -3.41 -7.48 0.83
CA ASN A 403 -3.28 -8.90 0.48
C ASN A 403 -4.07 -9.87 1.36
N GLY A 404 -5.09 -9.38 2.08
CA GLY A 404 -5.94 -10.19 2.96
C GLY A 404 -6.76 -9.32 3.91
N TYR A 405 -7.69 -9.97 4.63
CA TYR A 405 -8.49 -9.28 5.63
C TYR A 405 -8.81 -10.22 6.79
N TYR A 406 -8.28 -9.89 7.96
CA TYR A 406 -8.39 -10.71 9.18
C TYR A 406 -8.98 -9.95 10.36
N GLY A 407 -9.87 -8.98 10.08
CA GLY A 407 -10.51 -8.15 11.10
C GLY A 407 -9.55 -7.16 11.74
N TYR A 408 -9.81 -6.83 13.00
CA TYR A 408 -9.06 -5.82 13.73
C TYR A 408 -7.77 -6.37 14.35
N PHE A 409 -6.74 -5.53 14.33
CA PHE A 409 -5.49 -5.72 15.06
C PHE A 409 -5.36 -4.63 16.13
N PRO A 410 -5.91 -4.88 17.35
CA PRO A 410 -5.73 -3.96 18.48
C PRO A 410 -4.31 -4.07 19.03
N THR A 411 -3.83 -3.00 19.66
CA THR A 411 -2.63 -3.10 20.50
C THR A 411 -2.89 -3.96 21.73
N ILE A 412 -1.83 -4.46 22.37
CA ILE A 412 -1.94 -5.23 23.61
C ILE A 412 -2.70 -4.41 24.67
N ARG A 413 -2.37 -3.10 24.78
CA ARG A 413 -3.05 -2.20 25.71
C ARG A 413 -4.54 -2.06 25.39
N SER A 414 -4.89 -1.78 24.14
CA SER A 414 -6.29 -1.63 23.72
C SER A 414 -7.09 -2.89 23.95
N ALA A 415 -6.50 -4.07 23.69
CA ALA A 415 -7.14 -5.36 23.94
C ALA A 415 -7.47 -5.60 25.43
N THR A 416 -6.70 -5.03 26.37
CA THR A 416 -6.98 -5.12 27.81
C THR A 416 -8.02 -4.12 28.28
N LEU A 417 -8.15 -2.98 27.61
CA LEU A 417 -9.16 -1.97 27.90
C LEU A 417 -10.55 -2.33 27.36
N GLY A 418 -10.58 -3.03 26.24
CA GLY A 418 -11.82 -3.45 25.60
C GLY A 418 -12.35 -2.45 24.57
N GLY A 419 -13.62 -2.58 24.22
CA GLY A 419 -14.29 -1.77 23.21
C GLY A 419 -14.29 -2.40 21.82
N TYR A 420 -14.95 -1.74 20.88
CA TYR A 420 -15.13 -2.23 19.51
C TYR A 420 -13.79 -2.23 18.75
N GLY A 421 -13.50 -3.32 18.04
CA GLY A 421 -12.22 -3.52 17.36
C GLY A 421 -11.06 -3.91 18.30
N ALA A 422 -11.23 -3.75 19.64
CA ALA A 422 -10.21 -4.09 20.62
C ALA A 422 -10.45 -5.45 21.30
N ALA A 423 -11.70 -5.70 21.71
CA ALA A 423 -12.08 -6.93 22.42
C ALA A 423 -13.43 -7.53 22.00
N ASN A 424 -13.95 -7.13 20.86
CA ASN A 424 -15.19 -7.70 20.32
C ASN A 424 -14.91 -8.84 19.32
N PRO A 425 -15.95 -9.55 18.86
CA PRO A 425 -15.79 -10.66 17.90
C PRO A 425 -15.16 -10.30 16.56
N ALA A 426 -15.06 -9.02 16.19
CA ALA A 426 -14.37 -8.61 14.96
C ALA A 426 -12.83 -8.65 15.06
N THR A 427 -12.26 -9.03 16.22
CA THR A 427 -10.83 -9.30 16.41
C THR A 427 -10.59 -10.81 16.30
N TRP A 428 -10.07 -11.27 15.19
CA TRP A 428 -9.98 -12.72 14.90
C TRP A 428 -8.64 -13.34 15.28
N VAL A 429 -7.58 -12.53 15.25
CA VAL A 429 -6.20 -12.96 15.45
C VAL A 429 -5.77 -12.70 16.89
N GLU A 430 -4.91 -13.54 17.44
CA GLU A 430 -4.38 -13.41 18.80
C GLU A 430 -3.82 -12.01 19.08
N VAL A 431 -3.91 -11.59 20.34
CA VAL A 431 -3.36 -10.31 20.81
C VAL A 431 -1.83 -10.33 20.67
N GLY A 432 -1.25 -9.22 20.21
CA GLY A 432 0.19 -9.12 19.94
C GLY A 432 0.58 -9.47 18.50
N ALA A 433 -0.36 -9.92 17.67
CA ALA A 433 -0.08 -10.20 16.27
C ALA A 433 0.39 -8.97 15.49
N GLY A 434 -0.23 -7.81 15.72
CA GLY A 434 0.19 -6.55 15.10
C GLY A 434 1.60 -6.12 15.49
N ASP A 435 1.98 -6.31 16.77
CA ASP A 435 3.34 -6.03 17.26
C ASP A 435 4.37 -6.90 16.51
N ARG A 436 4.12 -8.20 16.39
CA ARG A 436 5.01 -9.14 15.68
C ARG A 436 5.13 -8.80 14.18
N MET A 437 4.07 -8.30 13.54
CA MET A 437 4.11 -7.87 12.15
C MET A 437 4.97 -6.61 11.97
N VAL A 438 4.85 -5.63 12.87
CA VAL A 438 5.70 -4.43 12.85
C VAL A 438 7.16 -4.80 13.13
N ASP A 439 7.44 -5.69 14.09
CA ASP A 439 8.78 -6.19 14.38
C ASP A 439 9.41 -6.83 13.15
N ASP A 440 8.68 -7.69 12.47
CA ASP A 440 9.15 -8.38 11.26
C ASP A 440 9.46 -7.39 10.13
N ALA A 441 8.59 -6.39 9.90
CA ALA A 441 8.82 -5.36 8.88
C ALA A 441 10.05 -4.50 9.19
N VAL A 442 10.26 -4.14 10.47
CA VAL A 442 11.47 -3.42 10.91
C VAL A 442 12.71 -4.27 10.66
N MET A 443 12.71 -5.54 11.09
CA MET A 443 13.83 -6.47 10.86
C MET A 443 14.11 -6.64 9.36
N SER A 444 13.08 -6.83 8.55
CA SER A 444 13.18 -6.95 7.09
C SER A 444 13.82 -5.73 6.45
N THR A 445 13.48 -4.52 6.93
CA THR A 445 14.08 -3.28 6.43
C THR A 445 15.56 -3.19 6.78
N TYR A 446 15.96 -3.54 8.03
CA TYR A 446 17.38 -3.61 8.40
C TYR A 446 18.14 -4.65 7.58
N ASP A 447 17.52 -5.81 7.29
CA ASP A 447 18.14 -6.86 6.48
C ASP A 447 18.36 -6.41 5.03
N MET A 448 17.33 -5.80 4.39
CA MET A 448 17.46 -5.24 3.04
C MET A 448 18.50 -4.10 2.95
N LEU A 449 18.73 -3.37 4.04
CA LEU A 449 19.80 -2.39 4.15
C LEU A 449 21.20 -3.01 4.37
N GLY A 450 21.29 -4.32 4.57
CA GLY A 450 22.55 -5.01 4.92
C GLY A 450 23.09 -4.65 6.31
N ARG A 451 22.21 -4.22 7.23
CA ARG A 451 22.59 -3.78 8.59
C ARG A 451 22.37 -4.84 9.66
N MET A 452 21.72 -5.97 9.32
CA MET A 452 21.56 -7.09 10.26
C MET A 452 22.88 -7.85 10.43
N ARG A 453 23.31 -8.03 11.67
CA ARG A 453 24.49 -8.84 12.01
C ARG A 453 24.06 -10.31 12.09
N LYS A 454 24.45 -11.11 11.10
CA LYS A 454 23.99 -12.50 10.95
C LYS A 454 24.97 -13.53 11.54
N THR A 455 26.25 -13.12 11.75
CA THR A 455 27.30 -14.00 12.29
C THR A 455 28.03 -13.32 13.45
N PRO A 456 28.65 -14.07 14.39
CA PRO A 456 29.43 -13.47 15.49
C PRO A 456 30.60 -12.62 15.00
N GLU A 457 31.14 -12.90 13.82
CA GLU A 457 32.22 -12.12 13.19
C GLU A 457 31.75 -10.73 12.77
N ASP A 458 30.48 -10.57 12.42
CA ASP A 458 29.87 -9.28 12.08
C ASP A 458 29.84 -8.30 13.26
N VAL A 459 30.06 -8.78 14.49
CA VAL A 459 30.00 -8.00 15.73
C VAL A 459 31.35 -7.44 16.16
N LYS A 460 32.45 -7.85 15.50
CA LYS A 460 33.81 -7.50 15.88
C LYS A 460 34.29 -6.12 15.40
N GLN A 461 33.39 -5.21 15.06
CA GLN A 461 33.77 -3.86 14.63
C GLN A 461 33.30 -2.77 15.58
#